data_9905565de1d7905fe6808487001a413f
#
_entry.id   9905565de1d7905fe6808487001a413f
#
_cell.length_a   1.000
_cell.length_b   1.000
_cell.length_c   1.000
_cell.angle_alpha   90.00
_cell.angle_beta   90.00
_cell.angle_gamma   90.00
#
_symmetry.space_group_name_H-M   'P 1'
#
loop_
_entity.id
_entity.type
_entity.pdbx_description
1 polymer ?
#
loop_
_entity_poly.entity_id
_entity_poly.type
_entity_poly.pdbx_seq_one_letter_code
_entity_poly.pdbx_strand_id
1 'polypeptide(L)'
;MSTMLRLPVKPPTTGGEALENIVLGGGCFWCVEGALKGLRGVSEVIPGYSGGHVENPTYEQVCAKRTGHAEVVRVSFDTDIISTATLLDVFFTCHDPTQLNRQGNDIGPQYRSATFYSNDNQKSYIQDAIAKASNLYDAPIVTEVSPLVNFFVAEDYHHDYFANNPGNPYCRMVVAPKIAKTRAKYASLYE
;
A
#
# COMPACT_ATOMS: atom_id res chain seq x y z
N MET A 1 18.67 -19.50 31.69
CA MET A 1 19.33 -19.06 30.45
C MET A 1 18.89 -20.02 29.36
N SER A 2 17.90 -19.62 28.55
CA SER A 2 17.34 -20.45 27.48
C SER A 2 17.88 -19.95 26.15
N THR A 3 18.72 -20.74 25.54
CA THR A 3 19.37 -20.46 24.27
C THR A 3 18.36 -20.74 23.16
N MET A 4 17.79 -19.69 22.57
CA MET A 4 16.98 -19.83 21.37
C MET A 4 17.89 -20.22 20.19
N LEU A 5 17.77 -21.45 19.74
CA LEU A 5 18.33 -21.91 18.48
C LEU A 5 17.68 -21.16 17.32
N ARG A 6 18.45 -20.33 16.64
CA ARG A 6 18.07 -19.78 15.33
C ARG A 6 18.11 -20.93 14.31
N LEU A 7 16.96 -21.27 13.75
CA LEU A 7 16.89 -22.18 12.61
C LEU A 7 17.57 -21.53 11.39
N PRO A 8 18.36 -22.28 10.60
CA PRO A 8 19.01 -21.74 9.42
C PRO A 8 17.96 -21.38 8.36
N VAL A 9 18.06 -20.17 7.83
CA VAL A 9 17.29 -19.73 6.67
C VAL A 9 17.75 -20.57 5.47
N LYS A 10 16.85 -21.36 4.94
CA LYS A 10 17.08 -22.17 3.74
C LYS A 10 17.29 -21.22 2.54
N PRO A 11 18.34 -21.40 1.71
CA PRO A 11 18.50 -20.61 0.51
C PRO A 11 17.34 -20.86 -0.46
N PRO A 12 16.95 -19.88 -1.31
CA PRO A 12 15.84 -20.02 -2.22
C PRO A 12 16.08 -21.17 -3.20
N THR A 13 15.19 -22.13 -3.18
CA THR A 13 15.16 -23.20 -4.18
C THR A 13 14.58 -22.62 -5.46
N THR A 14 15.32 -22.73 -6.55
CA THR A 14 14.85 -22.48 -7.91
C THR A 14 13.58 -23.30 -8.17
N GLY A 15 12.43 -22.58 -8.33
CA GLY A 15 11.14 -23.20 -8.67
C GLY A 15 10.08 -23.20 -7.58
N GLY A 16 10.01 -22.18 -6.71
CA GLY A 16 8.97 -22.01 -5.71
C GLY A 16 8.53 -20.57 -5.61
N GLU A 17 7.24 -20.39 -5.42
CA GLU A 17 6.52 -19.14 -5.23
C GLU A 17 7.35 -18.10 -4.47
N ALA A 18 7.77 -17.04 -5.17
CA ALA A 18 8.50 -15.94 -4.55
C ALA A 18 7.48 -14.94 -3.95
N LEU A 19 6.94 -15.28 -2.78
CA LEU A 19 6.06 -14.37 -2.03
C LEU A 19 6.87 -13.19 -1.51
N GLU A 20 6.51 -12.00 -1.95
CA GLU A 20 7.03 -10.73 -1.45
C GLU A 20 5.96 -9.94 -0.70
N ASN A 21 6.44 -9.03 0.16
CA ASN A 21 5.59 -8.06 0.85
C ASN A 21 6.13 -6.66 0.61
N ILE A 22 5.22 -5.73 0.31
CA ILE A 22 5.52 -4.30 0.20
C ILE A 22 4.47 -3.47 0.94
N VAL A 23 4.87 -2.34 1.50
CA VAL A 23 3.96 -1.45 2.26
C VAL A 23 3.78 -0.15 1.49
N LEU A 24 2.52 0.19 1.19
CA LEU A 24 2.14 1.27 0.29
C LEU A 24 1.05 2.14 0.90
N GLY A 25 1.22 3.46 0.86
CA GLY A 25 0.24 4.46 1.29
C GLY A 25 -0.14 5.40 0.14
N GLY A 26 -1.42 5.55 -0.11
CA GLY A 26 -1.94 6.38 -1.21
C GLY A 26 -3.28 7.03 -0.86
N GLY A 27 -3.36 7.72 0.27
CA GLY A 27 -4.58 8.28 0.82
C GLY A 27 -5.31 7.31 1.75
N CYS A 28 -6.62 7.34 1.74
CA CYS A 28 -7.43 6.42 2.54
C CYS A 28 -7.09 4.96 2.19
N PHE A 29 -6.74 4.15 3.19
CA PHE A 29 -6.35 2.77 2.94
C PHE A 29 -7.50 1.86 2.47
N TRP A 30 -8.77 2.26 2.66
CA TRP A 30 -9.91 1.55 2.05
C TRP A 30 -9.88 1.63 0.52
N CYS A 31 -9.43 2.76 -0.04
CA CYS A 31 -9.28 2.94 -1.48
C CYS A 31 -8.15 2.08 -2.04
N VAL A 32 -6.99 2.11 -1.37
CA VAL A 32 -5.80 1.38 -1.81
C VAL A 32 -6.02 -0.13 -1.68
N GLU A 33 -6.60 -0.57 -0.56
CA GLU A 33 -6.99 -1.99 -0.38
C GLU A 33 -7.91 -2.46 -1.49
N GLY A 34 -8.99 -1.74 -1.75
CA GLY A 34 -9.96 -2.11 -2.79
C GLY A 34 -9.38 -2.07 -4.21
N ALA A 35 -8.40 -1.20 -4.47
CA ALA A 35 -7.73 -1.14 -5.76
C ALA A 35 -6.76 -2.30 -5.98
N LEU A 36 -6.03 -2.73 -4.95
CA LEU A 36 -5.01 -3.77 -5.08
C LEU A 36 -5.54 -5.18 -4.84
N LYS A 37 -6.62 -5.32 -4.07
CA LYS A 37 -7.26 -6.61 -3.83
C LYS A 37 -7.94 -7.13 -5.10
N GLY A 38 -7.76 -8.43 -5.37
CA GLY A 38 -8.29 -9.08 -6.56
C GLY A 38 -7.38 -9.00 -7.79
N LEU A 39 -6.21 -8.35 -7.70
CA LEU A 39 -5.16 -8.51 -8.70
C LEU A 39 -4.64 -9.95 -8.68
N ARG A 40 -4.54 -10.56 -9.86
CA ARG A 40 -3.95 -11.90 -9.97
C ARG A 40 -2.51 -11.87 -9.46
N GLY A 41 -2.19 -12.78 -8.57
CA GLY A 41 -0.88 -12.86 -7.92
C GLY A 41 -0.82 -12.12 -6.58
N VAL A 42 -1.80 -11.28 -6.24
CA VAL A 42 -1.93 -10.68 -4.91
C VAL A 42 -2.74 -11.61 -4.02
N SER A 43 -2.09 -12.15 -2.98
CA SER A 43 -2.70 -13.10 -2.05
C SER A 43 -3.36 -12.41 -0.85
N GLU A 44 -2.84 -11.25 -0.44
CA GLU A 44 -3.33 -10.56 0.75
C GLU A 44 -3.06 -9.05 0.66
N VAL A 45 -4.02 -8.26 1.13
CA VAL A 45 -3.87 -6.80 1.32
C VAL A 45 -4.39 -6.44 2.71
N ILE A 46 -3.49 -6.01 3.59
CA ILE A 46 -3.82 -5.73 4.99
C ILE A 46 -3.67 -4.25 5.28
N PRO A 47 -4.74 -3.53 5.68
CA PRO A 47 -4.64 -2.14 6.11
C PRO A 47 -3.88 -2.02 7.44
N GLY A 48 -3.13 -0.95 7.57
CA GLY A 48 -2.31 -0.70 8.75
C GLY A 48 -1.73 0.70 8.78
N TYR A 49 -0.78 0.89 9.68
CA TYR A 49 -0.10 2.17 9.92
C TYR A 49 1.40 1.98 9.88
N SER A 50 2.11 2.90 9.24
CA SER A 50 3.56 2.82 9.10
C SER A 50 4.19 4.20 8.93
N GLY A 51 5.49 4.31 9.24
CA GLY A 51 6.27 5.51 9.02
C GLY A 51 6.23 6.53 10.15
N GLY A 52 5.51 6.26 11.24
CA GLY A 52 5.43 7.12 12.42
C GLY A 52 6.25 6.60 13.61
N HIS A 53 6.07 7.26 14.75
CA HIS A 53 6.86 7.03 15.97
C HIS A 53 6.05 6.46 17.15
N VAL A 54 4.72 6.41 17.05
CA VAL A 54 3.86 5.85 18.11
C VAL A 54 3.72 4.34 17.90
N GLU A 55 4.02 3.56 18.93
CA GLU A 55 3.83 2.12 18.92
C GLU A 55 2.35 1.76 19.08
N ASN A 56 1.89 0.76 18.32
CA ASN A 56 0.50 0.27 18.37
C ASN A 56 -0.54 1.39 18.34
N PRO A 57 -0.50 2.29 17.34
CA PRO A 57 -1.41 3.42 17.29
C PRO A 57 -2.84 2.96 17.07
N THR A 58 -3.80 3.73 17.63
CA THR A 58 -5.21 3.58 17.27
C THR A 58 -5.55 4.45 16.06
N TYR A 59 -6.65 4.12 15.37
CA TYR A 59 -7.17 4.95 14.29
C TYR A 59 -7.40 6.40 14.70
N GLU A 60 -7.98 6.62 15.88
CA GLU A 60 -8.24 7.95 16.43
C GLU A 60 -6.95 8.73 16.66
N GLN A 61 -5.89 8.08 17.14
CA GLN A 61 -4.57 8.70 17.31
C GLN A 61 -3.97 9.11 15.97
N VAL A 62 -4.08 8.25 14.95
CA VAL A 62 -3.60 8.56 13.59
C VAL A 62 -4.38 9.73 13.00
N CYS A 63 -5.70 9.74 13.14
CA CYS A 63 -6.57 10.84 12.71
C CYS A 63 -6.27 12.15 13.43
N ALA A 64 -5.80 12.10 14.67
CA ALA A 64 -5.35 13.27 15.43
C ALA A 64 -4.04 13.87 14.88
N LYS A 65 -3.40 13.25 13.89
CA LYS A 65 -2.21 13.75 13.16
C LYS A 65 -0.96 13.91 14.03
N ARG A 66 -0.85 13.15 15.11
CA ARG A 66 0.27 13.26 16.07
C ARG A 66 1.16 12.02 16.14
N THR A 67 0.83 10.97 15.40
CA THR A 67 1.57 9.71 15.42
C THR A 67 2.72 9.67 14.41
N GLY A 68 2.69 10.53 13.39
CA GLY A 68 3.59 10.48 12.24
C GLY A 68 3.30 9.34 11.25
N HIS A 69 2.35 8.44 11.57
CA HIS A 69 2.01 7.34 10.70
C HIS A 69 1.19 7.77 9.48
N ALA A 70 1.43 7.08 8.35
CA ALA A 70 0.53 7.07 7.21
C ALA A 70 -0.44 5.87 7.33
N GLU A 71 -1.65 6.06 6.80
CA GLU A 71 -2.51 4.94 6.45
C GLU A 71 -1.89 4.19 5.28
N VAL A 72 -1.64 2.91 5.45
CA VAL A 72 -0.97 2.07 4.46
C VAL A 72 -1.67 0.73 4.31
N VAL A 73 -1.30 0.01 3.26
CA VAL A 73 -1.60 -1.41 3.12
C VAL A 73 -0.30 -2.20 2.99
N ARG A 74 -0.25 -3.36 3.63
CA ARG A 74 0.77 -4.37 3.34
C ARG A 74 0.21 -5.31 2.30
N VAL A 75 0.89 -5.41 1.18
CA VAL A 75 0.51 -6.25 0.04
C VAL A 75 1.42 -7.46 -0.01
N SER A 76 0.84 -8.65 0.05
CA SER A 76 1.55 -9.92 -0.17
C SER A 76 1.24 -10.41 -1.58
N PHE A 77 2.26 -10.69 -2.37
CA PHE A 77 2.10 -11.04 -3.78
C PHE A 77 3.16 -12.03 -4.25
N ASP A 78 2.82 -12.78 -5.29
CA ASP A 78 3.71 -13.73 -5.96
C ASP A 78 4.35 -13.07 -7.18
N THR A 79 5.66 -12.89 -7.14
CA THR A 79 6.43 -12.24 -8.21
C THR A 79 6.48 -13.03 -9.51
N ASP A 80 6.17 -14.32 -9.48
CA ASP A 80 6.06 -15.16 -10.68
C ASP A 80 4.73 -14.91 -11.43
N ILE A 81 3.73 -14.35 -10.76
CA ILE A 81 2.41 -14.04 -11.34
C ILE A 81 2.26 -12.56 -11.65
N ILE A 82 2.62 -11.68 -10.70
CA ILE A 82 2.59 -10.23 -10.88
C ILE A 82 3.95 -9.62 -10.48
N SER A 83 4.59 -8.93 -11.40
CA SER A 83 5.87 -8.29 -11.09
C SER A 83 5.69 -7.12 -10.13
N THR A 84 6.73 -6.84 -9.34
CA THR A 84 6.77 -5.66 -8.46
C THR A 84 6.54 -4.37 -9.26
N ALA A 85 7.10 -4.27 -10.47
CA ALA A 85 6.89 -3.13 -11.35
C ALA A 85 5.43 -2.95 -11.75
N THR A 86 4.73 -4.03 -12.11
CA THR A 86 3.31 -3.99 -12.48
C THR A 86 2.43 -3.62 -11.28
N LEU A 87 2.69 -4.18 -10.11
CA LEU A 87 1.99 -3.83 -8.87
C LEU A 87 2.13 -2.33 -8.56
N LEU A 88 3.33 -1.78 -8.70
CA LEU A 88 3.60 -0.36 -8.48
C LEU A 88 2.94 0.53 -9.56
N ASP A 89 2.85 0.09 -10.81
CA ASP A 89 2.10 0.81 -11.84
C ASP A 89 0.62 0.97 -11.45
N VAL A 90 0.00 -0.08 -10.94
CA VAL A 90 -1.38 -0.02 -10.43
C VAL A 90 -1.47 0.94 -9.22
N PHE A 91 -0.55 0.84 -8.28
CA PHE A 91 -0.50 1.72 -7.10
C PHE A 91 -0.39 3.20 -7.48
N PHE A 92 0.52 3.57 -8.38
CA PHE A 92 0.67 4.96 -8.85
C PHE A 92 -0.48 5.45 -9.72
N THR A 93 -1.40 4.58 -10.12
CA THR A 93 -2.63 4.95 -10.83
C THR A 93 -3.82 5.12 -9.89
N CYS A 94 -3.84 4.41 -8.75
CA CYS A 94 -5.00 4.43 -7.86
C CYS A 94 -5.10 5.69 -6.99
N HIS A 95 -4.08 6.54 -6.97
CA HIS A 95 -4.05 7.81 -6.25
C HIS A 95 -3.24 8.86 -7.02
N ASP A 96 -3.34 10.12 -6.59
CA ASP A 96 -2.52 11.21 -7.12
C ASP A 96 -1.26 11.38 -6.26
N PRO A 97 -0.07 10.96 -6.74
CA PRO A 97 1.16 11.00 -5.97
C PRO A 97 1.81 12.39 -5.94
N THR A 98 1.19 13.40 -6.52
CA THR A 98 1.69 14.78 -6.54
C THR A 98 1.15 15.63 -5.39
N GLN A 99 0.20 15.11 -4.59
CA GLN A 99 -0.43 15.83 -3.49
C GLN A 99 0.34 15.59 -2.18
N LEU A 100 0.92 16.65 -1.65
CA LEU A 100 1.68 16.58 -0.40
C LEU A 100 0.75 16.50 0.82
N ASN A 101 0.93 15.47 1.65
CA ASN A 101 0.18 15.25 2.90
C ASN A 101 -1.35 15.35 2.72
N ARG A 102 -1.84 14.88 1.60
CA ARG A 102 -3.28 14.82 1.32
C ARG A 102 -3.56 13.90 0.14
N GLN A 103 -4.81 13.50 0.01
CA GLN A 103 -5.34 12.85 -1.18
C GLN A 103 -6.78 13.35 -1.42
N GLY A 104 -6.97 14.20 -2.41
CA GLY A 104 -8.26 14.84 -2.65
C GLY A 104 -8.72 15.67 -1.44
N ASN A 105 -9.91 15.36 -0.93
CA ASN A 105 -10.48 16.04 0.24
C ASN A 105 -9.99 15.49 1.59
N ASP A 106 -9.27 14.38 1.59
CA ASP A 106 -8.64 13.81 2.79
C ASP A 106 -7.31 14.54 3.05
N ILE A 107 -7.29 15.42 4.05
CA ILE A 107 -6.16 16.31 4.34
C ILE A 107 -5.47 15.89 5.64
N GLY A 108 -4.17 15.63 5.55
CA GLY A 108 -3.32 15.30 6.68
C GLY A 108 -2.17 14.38 6.30
N PRO A 109 -1.10 14.32 7.15
CA PRO A 109 0.07 13.49 6.89
C PRO A 109 -0.24 11.99 6.84
N GLN A 110 -1.34 11.54 7.47
CA GLN A 110 -1.80 10.16 7.40
C GLN A 110 -2.26 9.75 5.99
N TYR A 111 -2.60 10.70 5.14
CA TYR A 111 -3.04 10.46 3.75
C TYR A 111 -1.96 10.72 2.71
N ARG A 112 -0.69 10.87 3.15
CA ARG A 112 0.41 11.10 2.22
C ARG A 112 0.68 9.90 1.33
N SER A 113 1.14 10.15 0.12
CA SER A 113 1.70 9.13 -0.76
C SER A 113 3.01 8.63 -0.18
N ALA A 114 3.14 7.34 0.07
CA ALA A 114 4.30 6.75 0.71
C ALA A 114 4.55 5.32 0.25
N THR A 115 5.83 4.97 0.19
CA THR A 115 6.30 3.61 -0.08
C THR A 115 7.36 3.23 0.93
N PHE A 116 7.23 2.04 1.52
CA PHE A 116 8.17 1.53 2.51
C PHE A 116 8.76 0.22 2.00
N TYR A 117 10.04 0.24 1.68
CA TYR A 117 10.74 -0.91 1.10
C TYR A 117 11.43 -1.78 2.16
N SER A 118 11.48 -3.07 1.89
CA SER A 118 12.13 -4.06 2.77
C SER A 118 13.55 -4.42 2.33
N ASN A 119 13.92 -4.10 1.08
CA ASN A 119 15.22 -4.38 0.51
C ASN A 119 15.56 -3.43 -0.64
N ASP A 120 16.82 -3.47 -1.10
CA ASP A 120 17.32 -2.58 -2.15
C ASP A 120 16.66 -2.82 -3.52
N ASN A 121 16.24 -4.05 -3.83
CA ASN A 121 15.51 -4.36 -5.05
C ASN A 121 14.16 -3.65 -5.07
N GLN A 122 13.40 -3.71 -3.97
CA GLN A 122 12.14 -2.97 -3.86
C GLN A 122 12.35 -1.47 -3.99
N LYS A 123 13.39 -0.92 -3.33
CA LYS A 123 13.74 0.49 -3.46
C LYS A 123 13.98 0.89 -4.92
N SER A 124 14.73 0.08 -5.66
CA SER A 124 15.00 0.32 -7.08
C SER A 124 13.73 0.29 -7.92
N TYR A 125 12.87 -0.71 -7.73
CA TYR A 125 11.58 -0.78 -8.42
C TYR A 125 10.68 0.43 -8.12
N ILE A 126 10.66 0.90 -6.87
CA ILE A 126 9.90 2.09 -6.48
C ILE A 126 10.44 3.33 -7.20
N GLN A 127 11.75 3.52 -7.25
CA GLN A 127 12.39 4.65 -7.94
C GLN A 127 12.09 4.63 -9.45
N ASP A 128 12.16 3.47 -10.09
CA ASP A 128 11.83 3.30 -11.50
C ASP A 128 10.33 3.59 -11.76
N ALA A 129 9.45 3.12 -10.88
CA ALA A 129 8.02 3.38 -10.98
C ALA A 129 7.69 4.87 -10.83
N ILE A 130 8.35 5.58 -9.92
CA ILE A 130 8.21 7.04 -9.76
C ILE A 130 8.70 7.76 -11.02
N ALA A 131 9.84 7.39 -11.56
CA ALA A 131 10.38 7.99 -12.79
C ALA A 131 9.40 7.80 -13.97
N LYS A 132 8.84 6.61 -14.12
CA LYS A 132 7.82 6.31 -15.14
C LYS A 132 6.53 7.11 -14.92
N ALA A 133 6.01 7.12 -13.68
CA ALA A 133 4.79 7.84 -13.35
C ALA A 133 4.93 9.36 -13.47
N SER A 134 6.13 9.91 -13.29
CA SER A 134 6.39 11.35 -13.45
C SER A 134 6.06 11.87 -14.85
N ASN A 135 6.05 11.02 -15.86
CA ASN A 135 5.65 11.39 -17.22
C ASN A 135 4.13 11.57 -17.38
N LEU A 136 3.34 11.16 -16.39
CA LEU A 136 1.88 11.21 -16.42
C LEU A 136 1.30 12.45 -15.70
N TYR A 137 2.15 13.21 -15.01
CA TYR A 137 1.74 14.33 -14.17
C TYR A 137 2.55 15.59 -14.52
N ASP A 138 1.88 16.74 -14.49
CA ASP A 138 2.54 18.04 -14.69
C ASP A 138 3.29 18.50 -13.42
N ALA A 139 2.80 18.11 -12.25
CA ALA A 139 3.43 18.42 -10.97
C ALA A 139 4.41 17.31 -10.55
N PRO A 140 5.45 17.62 -9.75
CA PRO A 140 6.39 16.63 -9.27
C PRO A 140 5.72 15.61 -8.33
N ILE A 141 6.16 14.35 -8.42
CA ILE A 141 5.74 13.30 -7.47
C ILE A 141 6.41 13.56 -6.13
N VAL A 142 5.60 13.54 -5.06
CA VAL A 142 6.02 13.80 -3.67
C VAL A 142 5.95 12.55 -2.79
N THR A 143 5.90 11.38 -3.40
CA THR A 143 5.83 10.09 -2.69
C THR A 143 7.05 9.89 -1.80
N GLU A 144 6.82 9.60 -0.51
CA GLU A 144 7.88 9.18 0.41
C GLU A 144 8.45 7.83 -0.01
N VAL A 145 9.77 7.72 -0.02
CA VAL A 145 10.50 6.46 -0.27
C VAL A 145 11.41 6.21 0.93
N SER A 146 10.99 5.33 1.81
CA SER A 146 11.68 5.07 3.09
C SER A 146 11.82 3.58 3.36
N PRO A 147 12.82 3.14 4.14
CA PRO A 147 12.89 1.77 4.59
C PRO A 147 11.72 1.44 5.52
N LEU A 148 11.23 0.21 5.43
CA LEU A 148 10.20 -0.28 6.34
C LEU A 148 10.80 -0.52 7.72
N VAL A 149 10.42 0.30 8.68
CA VAL A 149 10.88 0.19 10.08
C VAL A 149 9.82 -0.47 10.95
N ASN A 150 8.54 -0.12 10.74
CA ASN A 150 7.41 -0.66 11.49
C ASN A 150 6.19 -0.81 10.59
N PHE A 151 5.30 -1.71 10.99
CA PHE A 151 3.98 -1.85 10.42
C PHE A 151 3.05 -2.35 11.53
N PHE A 152 2.02 -1.57 11.83
CA PHE A 152 0.99 -1.93 12.80
C PHE A 152 -0.31 -2.21 12.07
N VAL A 153 -0.83 -3.42 12.22
CA VAL A 153 -2.10 -3.83 11.61
C VAL A 153 -3.22 -2.93 12.14
N ALA A 154 -4.06 -2.42 11.23
CA ALA A 154 -5.23 -1.63 11.62
C ALA A 154 -6.29 -2.52 12.30
N GLU A 155 -7.22 -1.86 12.99
CA GLU A 155 -8.34 -2.50 13.66
C GLU A 155 -9.15 -3.36 12.69
N ASP A 156 -9.71 -4.46 13.15
CA ASP A 156 -10.39 -5.47 12.32
C ASP A 156 -11.50 -4.89 11.44
N TYR A 157 -12.20 -3.85 11.92
CA TYR A 157 -13.29 -3.22 11.16
C TYR A 157 -12.83 -2.45 9.91
N HIS A 158 -11.52 -2.16 9.76
CA HIS A 158 -10.95 -1.56 8.56
C HIS A 158 -10.67 -2.56 7.44
N HIS A 159 -10.57 -3.84 7.78
CA HIS A 159 -10.28 -4.88 6.80
C HIS A 159 -11.51 -5.14 5.91
N ASP A 160 -11.31 -5.13 4.60
CA ASP A 160 -12.41 -5.25 3.62
C ASP A 160 -13.53 -4.20 3.82
N TYR A 161 -13.16 -3.01 4.32
CA TYR A 161 -14.14 -2.01 4.70
C TYR A 161 -15.09 -1.64 3.56
N PHE A 162 -14.57 -1.44 2.36
CA PHE A 162 -15.38 -1.12 1.19
C PHE A 162 -16.39 -2.23 0.86
N ALA A 163 -15.93 -3.49 0.87
CA ALA A 163 -16.79 -4.64 0.59
C ALA A 163 -17.87 -4.85 1.65
N ASN A 164 -17.54 -4.59 2.92
CA ASN A 164 -18.42 -4.79 4.06
C ASN A 164 -19.35 -3.59 4.34
N ASN A 165 -19.10 -2.43 3.75
CA ASN A 165 -19.85 -1.20 3.99
C ASN A 165 -20.35 -0.53 2.70
N PRO A 166 -21.09 -1.24 1.84
CA PRO A 166 -21.52 -0.71 0.54
C PRO A 166 -22.49 0.46 0.65
N GLY A 167 -23.18 0.60 1.78
CA GLY A 167 -24.10 1.70 2.06
C GLY A 167 -23.46 2.96 2.63
N ASN A 168 -22.18 2.91 2.99
CA ASN A 168 -21.48 4.08 3.52
C ASN A 168 -21.34 5.18 2.47
N PRO A 169 -21.78 6.44 2.75
CA PRO A 169 -21.73 7.53 1.76
C PRO A 169 -20.33 7.82 1.23
N TYR A 170 -19.30 7.81 2.08
CA TYR A 170 -17.92 8.01 1.67
C TYR A 170 -17.45 6.88 0.72
N CYS A 171 -17.77 5.63 1.02
CA CYS A 171 -17.47 4.50 0.16
C CYS A 171 -18.12 4.63 -1.22
N ARG A 172 -19.38 5.07 -1.27
CA ARG A 172 -20.12 5.25 -2.53
C ARG A 172 -19.59 6.42 -3.36
N MET A 173 -19.28 7.53 -2.72
CA MET A 173 -18.93 8.78 -3.41
C MET A 173 -17.43 8.92 -3.71
N VAL A 174 -16.56 8.34 -2.91
CA VAL A 174 -15.11 8.51 -3.01
C VAL A 174 -14.41 7.20 -3.33
N VAL A 175 -14.65 6.15 -2.56
CA VAL A 175 -13.91 4.88 -2.69
C VAL A 175 -14.29 4.13 -3.97
N ALA A 176 -15.57 3.95 -4.21
CA ALA A 176 -16.08 3.18 -5.35
C ALA A 176 -15.61 3.73 -6.72
N PRO A 177 -15.69 5.05 -6.99
CA PRO A 177 -15.19 5.59 -8.25
C PRO A 177 -13.70 5.40 -8.48
N LYS A 178 -12.88 5.52 -7.43
CA LYS A 178 -11.43 5.30 -7.51
C LYS A 178 -11.10 3.86 -7.84
N ILE A 179 -11.73 2.91 -7.17
CA ILE A 179 -11.56 1.48 -7.44
C ILE A 179 -12.00 1.14 -8.85
N ALA A 180 -13.18 1.62 -9.28
CA ALA A 180 -13.71 1.36 -10.61
C ALA A 180 -12.77 1.88 -11.71
N LYS A 181 -12.22 3.08 -11.55
CA LYS A 181 -11.26 3.67 -12.50
C LYS A 181 -9.99 2.83 -12.63
N THR A 182 -9.43 2.41 -11.51
CA THR A 182 -8.21 1.57 -11.49
C THR A 182 -8.46 0.22 -12.13
N ARG A 183 -9.56 -0.44 -11.76
CA ARG A 183 -9.94 -1.75 -12.33
C ARG A 183 -10.24 -1.68 -13.82
N ALA A 184 -10.86 -0.62 -14.30
CA ALA A 184 -11.10 -0.43 -15.73
C ALA A 184 -9.79 -0.29 -16.52
N LYS A 185 -8.81 0.46 -16.00
CA LYS A 185 -7.51 0.64 -16.65
C LYS A 185 -6.70 -0.64 -16.73
N TYR A 186 -6.77 -1.49 -15.71
CA TYR A 186 -6.00 -2.73 -15.60
C TYR A 186 -6.89 -3.97 -15.61
N ALA A 187 -8.00 -3.94 -16.33
CA ALA A 187 -9.03 -5.00 -16.30
C ALA A 187 -8.46 -6.42 -16.52
N SER A 188 -7.45 -6.57 -17.38
CA SER A 188 -6.81 -7.85 -17.66
C SER A 188 -5.98 -8.43 -16.50
N LEU A 189 -5.68 -7.62 -15.48
CA LEU A 189 -4.88 -8.04 -14.32
C LEU A 189 -5.76 -8.55 -13.16
N TYR A 190 -7.07 -8.30 -13.20
CA TYR A 190 -8.00 -8.77 -12.16
C TYR A 190 -8.61 -10.14 -12.50
N GLU A 191 -8.98 -10.88 -11.43
CA GLU A 191 -9.72 -12.14 -11.53
C GLU A 191 -11.19 -11.92 -11.88
#